data_edcf36f4dcdb73ef154e62f40de32ace
#
_entry.id   edcf36f4dcdb73ef154e62f40de32ace
#
_cell.length_a   1.000
_cell.length_b   1.000
_cell.length_c   1.000
_cell.angle_alpha   90.00
_cell.angle_beta   90.00
_cell.angle_gamma   90.00
#
_symmetry.space_group_name_H-M   'P 1'
#
loop_
_entity.id
_entity.type
_entity.pdbx_description
1 polymer ?
#
loop_
_entity_poly.entity_id
_entity_poly.type
_entity_poly.pdbx_seq_one_letter_code
_entity_poly.pdbx_strand_id
1 'polypeptide(L)'
;MIVSSDDGLDEISIAAETQVGELKAGEITTYSISPGEFGIEQYPDCNGLQINNAEESLTMLKQALANENKAAAEIVALNAGAAIYVANLCEDLLAGVAKATEVLESGLAQEKFDQLIQFTQLTDG
;
A
#
# COMPACT_ATOMS: atom_id res chain seq x y z
N MET A 1 10.33 -10.03 1.49
CA MET A 1 8.96 -10.39 1.88
C MET A 1 8.18 -10.76 0.62
N ILE A 2 7.38 -11.81 0.68
CA ILE A 2 6.45 -12.23 -0.38
C ILE A 2 5.06 -12.28 0.25
N VAL A 3 4.04 -11.81 -0.44
CA VAL A 3 2.68 -11.76 0.04
C VAL A 3 1.71 -12.36 -0.97
N SER A 4 0.62 -12.95 -0.49
CA SER A 4 -0.49 -13.45 -1.30
C SER A 4 -1.75 -13.41 -0.47
N SER A 5 -2.76 -12.71 -0.93
CA SER A 5 -4.02 -12.57 -0.22
C SER A 5 -5.02 -13.67 -0.54
N ASP A 6 -5.85 -14.03 0.42
CA ASP A 6 -6.86 -15.09 0.28
C ASP A 6 -8.00 -14.72 -0.69
N ASP A 7 -8.16 -13.42 -1.03
CA ASP A 7 -9.08 -12.95 -2.07
C ASP A 7 -8.46 -12.96 -3.49
N GLY A 8 -7.22 -13.43 -3.63
CA GLY A 8 -6.54 -13.63 -4.90
C GLY A 8 -5.68 -12.44 -5.36
N LEU A 9 -5.54 -11.38 -4.55
CA LEU A 9 -4.59 -10.31 -4.83
C LEU A 9 -3.14 -10.80 -4.57
N ASP A 10 -2.20 -10.34 -5.38
CA ASP A 10 -0.76 -10.46 -5.20
C ASP A 10 -0.16 -9.34 -4.33
N GLU A 11 -1.00 -8.72 -3.52
CA GLU A 11 -0.73 -7.61 -2.60
C GLU A 11 -1.33 -7.89 -1.23
N ILE A 12 -1.04 -7.03 -0.23
CA ILE A 12 -1.72 -7.05 1.06
C ILE A 12 -3.13 -6.47 0.87
N SER A 13 -4.15 -7.26 1.15
CA SER A 13 -5.55 -6.88 0.96
C SER A 13 -6.14 -6.13 2.15
N ILE A 14 -7.14 -5.28 1.88
CA ILE A 14 -8.03 -4.69 2.88
C ILE A 14 -9.29 -5.53 3.12
N ALA A 15 -9.53 -6.57 2.31
CA ALA A 15 -10.76 -7.36 2.34
C ALA A 15 -10.58 -8.80 2.83
N ALA A 16 -9.32 -9.29 2.90
CA ALA A 16 -9.02 -10.67 3.26
C ALA A 16 -7.73 -10.77 4.07
N GLU A 17 -7.50 -11.94 4.68
CA GLU A 17 -6.18 -12.28 5.23
C GLU A 17 -5.14 -12.37 4.12
N THR A 18 -3.90 -12.03 4.45
CA THR A 18 -2.77 -12.12 3.55
C THR A 18 -1.71 -13.03 4.14
N GLN A 19 -1.31 -14.04 3.38
CA GLN A 19 -0.21 -14.94 3.73
C GLN A 19 1.11 -14.24 3.45
N VAL A 20 2.03 -14.29 4.41
CA VAL A 20 3.34 -13.63 4.33
C VAL A 20 4.44 -14.67 4.44
N GLY A 21 5.40 -14.63 3.51
CA GLY A 21 6.70 -15.27 3.62
C GLY A 21 7.77 -14.21 3.80
N GLU A 22 8.46 -14.23 4.94
CA GLU A 22 9.49 -13.25 5.28
C GLU A 22 10.86 -13.90 5.40
N LEU A 23 11.84 -13.38 4.68
CA LEU A 23 13.26 -13.68 4.88
C LEU A 23 13.90 -12.56 5.70
N LYS A 24 14.34 -12.87 6.92
CA LYS A 24 15.04 -11.94 7.81
C LYS A 24 16.21 -12.64 8.51
N ALA A 25 17.37 -12.02 8.49
CA ALA A 25 18.59 -12.56 9.09
C ALA A 25 18.96 -13.99 8.64
N GLY A 26 18.59 -14.39 7.41
CA GLY A 26 18.85 -15.72 6.86
C GLY A 26 17.80 -16.78 7.21
N GLU A 27 16.78 -16.44 7.98
CA GLU A 27 15.68 -17.32 8.35
C GLU A 27 14.41 -16.95 7.56
N ILE A 28 13.66 -17.98 7.16
CA ILE A 28 12.36 -17.81 6.52
C ILE A 28 11.27 -18.14 7.54
N THR A 29 10.38 -17.19 7.77
CA THR A 29 9.16 -17.36 8.56
C THR A 29 7.93 -17.17 7.70
N THR A 30 6.85 -17.89 8.01
CA THR A 30 5.55 -17.72 7.37
C THR A 30 4.50 -17.42 8.42
N TYR A 31 3.64 -16.45 8.12
CA TYR A 31 2.55 -16.03 9.00
C TYR A 31 1.44 -15.42 8.16
N SER A 32 0.27 -15.20 8.78
CA SER A 32 -0.81 -14.45 8.14
C SER A 32 -1.03 -13.14 8.87
N ILE A 33 -1.52 -12.14 8.13
CA ILE A 33 -1.89 -10.84 8.65
C ILE A 33 -3.30 -10.48 8.19
N SER A 34 -4.02 -9.71 9.00
CA SER A 34 -5.34 -9.20 8.68
C SER A 34 -5.39 -7.67 8.73
N PRO A 35 -6.31 -7.01 8.00
CA PRO A 35 -6.46 -5.56 8.03
C PRO A 35 -6.66 -5.00 9.45
N GLY A 36 -7.38 -5.73 10.30
CA GLY A 36 -7.68 -5.35 11.68
C GLY A 36 -6.44 -5.16 12.57
N GLU A 37 -5.34 -5.86 12.28
CA GLU A 37 -4.07 -5.70 13.01
C GLU A 37 -3.45 -4.32 12.82
N PHE A 38 -3.83 -3.62 11.73
CA PHE A 38 -3.36 -2.28 11.38
C PHE A 38 -4.40 -1.19 11.64
N GLY A 39 -5.49 -1.52 12.37
CA GLY A 39 -6.56 -0.58 12.65
C GLY A 39 -7.50 -0.30 11.47
N ILE A 40 -7.42 -1.09 10.41
CA ILE A 40 -8.27 -0.99 9.23
C ILE A 40 -9.46 -1.95 9.40
N GLU A 41 -10.68 -1.42 9.32
CA GLU A 41 -11.88 -2.24 9.30
C GLU A 41 -11.91 -3.08 8.01
N GLN A 42 -12.03 -4.39 8.14
CA GLN A 42 -12.02 -5.28 6.99
C GLN A 42 -13.19 -4.98 6.04
N TYR A 43 -12.88 -4.72 4.79
CA TYR A 43 -13.87 -4.52 3.74
C TYR A 43 -14.51 -5.86 3.33
N PRO A 44 -15.76 -5.86 2.85
CA PRO A 44 -16.41 -7.08 2.36
C PRO A 44 -15.75 -7.63 1.09
N ASP A 45 -15.18 -6.76 0.27
CA ASP A 45 -14.45 -7.06 -0.97
C ASP A 45 -13.64 -5.84 -1.45
N CYS A 46 -12.88 -6.03 -2.54
CA CYS A 46 -12.13 -4.96 -3.20
C CYS A 46 -12.84 -4.40 -4.46
N ASN A 47 -14.15 -4.62 -4.62
CA ASN A 47 -14.89 -4.17 -5.81
C ASN A 47 -14.83 -2.65 -6.02
N GLY A 48 -14.78 -1.87 -4.93
CA GLY A 48 -14.63 -0.43 -4.98
C GLY A 48 -13.28 0.08 -5.52
N LEU A 49 -12.29 -0.81 -5.69
CA LEU A 49 -10.98 -0.51 -6.23
C LEU A 49 -10.80 -0.94 -7.70
N GLN A 50 -11.84 -1.52 -8.31
CA GLN A 50 -11.78 -1.94 -9.70
C GLN A 50 -11.79 -0.74 -10.64
N ILE A 51 -10.96 -0.81 -11.67
CA ILE A 51 -10.80 0.21 -12.71
C ILE A 51 -10.91 -0.44 -14.08
N ASN A 52 -11.39 0.30 -15.09
CA ASN A 52 -11.61 -0.21 -16.43
C ASN A 52 -10.63 0.37 -17.46
N ASN A 53 -9.96 1.47 -17.15
CA ASN A 53 -9.06 2.18 -18.06
C ASN A 53 -8.02 3.01 -17.30
N ALA A 54 -7.05 3.52 -18.04
CA ALA A 54 -5.93 4.29 -17.48
C ALA A 54 -6.37 5.63 -16.83
N GLU A 55 -7.43 6.25 -17.32
CA GLU A 55 -7.93 7.52 -16.78
C GLU A 55 -8.58 7.30 -15.39
N GLU A 56 -9.39 6.25 -15.25
CA GLU A 56 -9.94 5.84 -13.96
C GLU A 56 -8.83 5.46 -12.97
N SER A 57 -7.81 4.72 -13.45
CA SER A 57 -6.64 4.35 -12.66
C SER A 57 -5.90 5.58 -12.13
N LEU A 58 -5.60 6.55 -12.99
CA LEU A 58 -4.93 7.79 -12.59
C LEU A 58 -5.77 8.60 -11.60
N THR A 59 -7.08 8.64 -11.79
CA THR A 59 -8.00 9.32 -10.89
C THR A 59 -7.97 8.67 -9.50
N MET A 60 -8.10 7.35 -9.43
CA MET A 60 -8.05 6.61 -8.17
C MET A 60 -6.69 6.74 -7.48
N LEU A 61 -5.59 6.67 -8.24
CA LEU A 61 -4.25 6.89 -7.71
C LEU A 61 -4.12 8.26 -7.03
N LYS A 62 -4.57 9.33 -7.68
CA LYS A 62 -4.55 10.67 -7.10
C LYS A 62 -5.40 10.78 -5.84
N GLN A 63 -6.59 10.19 -5.85
CA GLN A 63 -7.47 10.16 -4.68
C GLN A 63 -6.86 9.38 -3.51
N ALA A 64 -6.15 8.26 -3.79
CA ALA A 64 -5.42 7.51 -2.77
C ALA A 64 -4.29 8.35 -2.15
N LEU A 65 -3.46 9.00 -2.99
CA LEU A 65 -2.32 9.80 -2.53
C LEU A 65 -2.75 11.09 -1.80
N ALA A 66 -3.93 11.63 -2.13
CA ALA A 66 -4.54 12.77 -1.44
C ALA A 66 -5.36 12.37 -0.20
N ASN A 67 -5.43 11.07 0.14
CA ASN A 67 -6.26 10.51 1.22
C ASN A 67 -7.77 10.86 1.09
N GLU A 68 -8.26 10.98 -0.15
CA GLU A 68 -9.66 11.31 -0.46
C GLU A 68 -10.54 10.07 -0.66
N ASN A 69 -9.95 8.95 -1.11
CA ASN A 69 -10.60 7.65 -1.22
C ASN A 69 -10.05 6.72 -0.14
N LYS A 70 -10.84 6.49 0.91
CA LYS A 70 -10.41 5.74 2.10
C LYS A 70 -9.90 4.33 1.75
N ALA A 71 -10.64 3.55 0.99
CA ALA A 71 -10.24 2.19 0.62
C ALA A 71 -8.93 2.17 -0.19
N ALA A 72 -8.80 3.08 -1.16
CA ALA A 72 -7.60 3.21 -1.98
C ALA A 72 -6.39 3.70 -1.16
N ALA A 73 -6.59 4.61 -0.21
CA ALA A 73 -5.53 5.06 0.69
C ALA A 73 -5.07 3.95 1.66
N GLU A 74 -6.01 3.17 2.22
CA GLU A 74 -5.71 2.09 3.16
C GLU A 74 -4.95 0.94 2.51
N ILE A 75 -5.33 0.48 1.30
CA ILE A 75 -4.55 -0.56 0.60
C ILE A 75 -3.16 -0.08 0.21
N VAL A 76 -3.02 1.19 -0.20
CA VAL A 76 -1.71 1.81 -0.47
C VAL A 76 -0.88 1.88 0.81
N ALA A 77 -1.47 2.29 1.96
CA ALA A 77 -0.77 2.35 3.23
C ALA A 77 -0.26 0.98 3.70
N LEU A 78 -1.05 -0.09 3.56
CA LEU A 78 -0.64 -1.45 3.90
C LEU A 78 0.58 -1.88 3.09
N ASN A 79 0.52 -1.76 1.77
CA ASN A 79 1.58 -2.22 0.87
C ASN A 79 2.83 -1.32 0.94
N ALA A 80 2.67 0.00 1.02
CA ALA A 80 3.78 0.93 1.26
C ALA A 80 4.42 0.72 2.64
N GLY A 81 3.62 0.45 3.67
CA GLY A 81 4.09 0.13 5.02
C GLY A 81 4.96 -1.12 5.04
N ALA A 82 4.56 -2.17 4.31
CA ALA A 82 5.38 -3.37 4.15
C ALA A 82 6.71 -3.06 3.45
N ALA A 83 6.71 -2.21 2.42
CA ALA A 83 7.93 -1.79 1.73
C ALA A 83 8.86 -0.98 2.67
N ILE A 84 8.31 -0.08 3.49
CA ILE A 84 9.05 0.69 4.50
C ILE A 84 9.70 -0.25 5.53
N TYR A 85 8.95 -1.25 6.02
CA TYR A 85 9.47 -2.24 6.94
C TYR A 85 10.60 -3.08 6.32
N VAL A 86 10.40 -3.62 5.12
CA VAL A 86 11.42 -4.42 4.42
C VAL A 86 12.69 -3.61 4.11
N ALA A 87 12.55 -2.30 3.92
CA ALA A 87 13.68 -1.37 3.75
C ALA A 87 14.43 -1.07 5.08
N ASN A 88 14.03 -1.65 6.21
CA ASN A 88 14.57 -1.40 7.55
C ASN A 88 14.46 0.06 8.00
N LEU A 89 13.40 0.75 7.60
CA LEU A 89 13.12 2.14 7.99
C LEU A 89 12.21 2.25 9.22
N CYS A 90 11.75 1.12 9.76
CA CYS A 90 10.96 1.00 10.98
C CYS A 90 11.18 -0.38 11.63
N GLU A 91 10.72 -0.55 12.87
CA GLU A 91 10.99 -1.74 13.69
C GLU A 91 10.12 -2.95 13.29
N ASP A 92 8.88 -2.70 12.92
CA ASP A 92 7.89 -3.73 12.57
C ASP A 92 6.92 -3.25 11.48
N LEU A 93 6.08 -4.17 11.02
CA LEU A 93 5.12 -3.90 9.96
C LEU A 93 4.05 -2.87 10.37
N LEU A 94 3.60 -2.90 11.63
CA LEU A 94 2.62 -1.95 12.16
C LEU A 94 3.18 -0.51 12.11
N ALA A 95 4.41 -0.31 12.56
CA ALA A 95 5.10 0.98 12.47
C ALA A 95 5.30 1.43 11.03
N GLY A 96 5.55 0.49 10.10
CA GLY A 96 5.63 0.78 8.67
C GLY A 96 4.32 1.29 8.10
N VAL A 97 3.20 0.64 8.41
CA VAL A 97 1.86 1.06 7.98
C VAL A 97 1.48 2.41 8.59
N ALA A 98 1.75 2.63 9.89
CA ALA A 98 1.52 3.92 10.54
C ALA A 98 2.29 5.05 9.84
N LYS A 99 3.56 4.82 9.49
CA LYS A 99 4.38 5.80 8.75
C LYS A 99 3.85 6.07 7.33
N ALA A 100 3.39 5.05 6.62
CA ALA A 100 2.77 5.23 5.30
C ALA A 100 1.48 6.06 5.39
N THR A 101 0.64 5.80 6.40
CA THR A 101 -0.57 6.57 6.67
C THR A 101 -0.26 8.04 6.95
N GLU A 102 0.73 8.33 7.81
CA GLU A 102 1.19 9.70 8.08
C GLU A 102 1.63 10.44 6.81
N VAL A 103 2.35 9.75 5.92
CA VAL A 103 2.81 10.34 4.64
C VAL A 103 1.64 10.67 3.73
N LEU A 104 0.59 9.83 3.68
CA LEU A 104 -0.63 10.13 2.91
C LEU A 104 -1.40 11.32 3.52
N GLU A 105 -1.58 11.33 4.83
CA GLU A 105 -2.30 12.39 5.55
C GLU A 105 -1.60 13.76 5.45
N SER A 106 -0.27 13.78 5.41
CA SER A 106 0.52 15.01 5.28
C SER A 106 0.61 15.57 3.85
N GLY A 107 0.15 14.82 2.83
CA GLY A 107 0.25 15.20 1.42
C GLY A 107 1.62 14.99 0.77
N LEU A 108 2.60 14.48 1.51
CA LEU A 108 3.97 14.23 1.00
C LEU A 108 3.99 13.19 -0.13
N ALA A 109 3.07 12.22 -0.11
CA ALA A 109 2.93 11.23 -1.18
C ALA A 109 2.50 11.89 -2.50
N GLN A 110 1.55 12.82 -2.46
CA GLN A 110 1.12 13.59 -3.62
C GLN A 110 2.25 14.46 -4.18
N GLU A 111 2.99 15.16 -3.32
CA GLU A 111 4.15 15.95 -3.74
C GLU A 111 5.20 15.09 -4.44
N LYS A 112 5.45 13.87 -3.95
CA LYS A 112 6.41 12.95 -4.56
C LYS A 112 5.95 12.47 -5.92
N PHE A 113 4.66 12.22 -6.10
CA PHE A 113 4.06 11.86 -7.38
C PHE A 113 4.20 13.00 -8.39
N ASP A 114 3.94 14.24 -7.99
CA ASP A 114 4.08 15.41 -8.86
C ASP A 114 5.56 15.62 -9.28
N GLN A 115 6.51 15.39 -8.37
CA GLN A 115 7.95 15.40 -8.68
C GLN A 115 8.32 14.31 -9.70
N LEU A 116 7.75 13.11 -9.59
CA LEU A 116 7.97 12.03 -10.55
C LEU A 116 7.48 12.42 -11.94
N ILE A 117 6.27 12.99 -12.05
CA ILE A 117 5.71 13.46 -13.32
C ILE A 117 6.62 14.53 -13.96
N GLN A 118 7.06 15.51 -13.18
CA GLN A 118 7.98 16.55 -13.65
C GLN A 118 9.31 15.95 -14.16
N PHE A 119 9.87 15.00 -13.41
CA PHE A 119 11.12 14.36 -13.78
C PHE A 119 10.98 13.58 -15.10
N THR A 120 9.91 12.82 -15.29
CA THR A 120 9.68 12.05 -16.53
C THR A 120 9.49 12.95 -17.75
N GLN A 121 8.84 14.12 -17.60
CA GLN A 121 8.69 15.10 -18.67
C GLN A 121 10.03 15.76 -19.09
N LEU A 122 11.00 15.86 -18.17
CA LEU A 122 12.32 16.41 -18.48
C LEU A 122 13.21 15.43 -19.26
N THR A 123 12.90 14.14 -19.22
CA THR A 123 13.70 13.08 -19.87
C THR A 123 13.20 12.72 -21.27
N ASP A 124 12.06 13.22 -21.69
CA ASP A 124 11.48 13.04 -23.03
C ASP A 124 11.99 14.06 -24.07
N GLY A 125 13.10 14.73 -23.77
CA GLY A 125 13.77 15.72 -24.63
C GLY A 125 15.01 15.17 -25.34
#